data_75ca4289e0372fa4fcdfa2c2f567a98e
#
_entry.id   75ca4289e0372fa4fcdfa2c2f567a98e
#
_cell.length_a   1.000
_cell.length_b   1.000
_cell.length_c   1.000
_cell.angle_alpha   90.00
_cell.angle_beta   90.00
_cell.angle_gamma   90.00
#
_symmetry.space_group_name_H-M   'P 1'
#
loop_
_entity.id
_entity.type
_entity.pdbx_description
1 polymer ?
#
loop_
_entity_poly.entity_id
_entity_poly.type
_entity_poly.pdbx_seq_one_letter_code
_entity_poly.pdbx_strand_id
1 'polypeptide(L)'
;MVEHRTLRCVRSFELVHASLIAAVPALKPELAEMLTGGEDSDVEAARRTLPKLWLFLTRDHGSLTAADGLKSKAVQYEIGNPLTAERMTRYHLGAGLYAPLRIILYEDEQGQAVFEYDLPSSLFSQFGDARVTAVGFELDEELETVLLAAAGA
;
A
#
# COMPACT_ATOMS: atom_id res chain seq x y z
N MET A 1 -19.92 1.98 0.47
CA MET A 1 -19.65 0.53 0.39
C MET A 1 -18.19 0.33 -0.02
N VAL A 2 -17.46 -0.52 0.68
CA VAL A 2 -16.05 -0.82 0.36
C VAL A 2 -15.99 -1.68 -0.90
N GLU A 3 -15.09 -1.31 -1.82
CA GLU A 3 -14.86 -2.06 -3.06
C GLU A 3 -13.60 -2.91 -2.94
N HIS A 4 -13.80 -4.22 -3.00
CA HIS A 4 -12.69 -5.18 -3.02
C HIS A 4 -12.16 -5.36 -4.43
N ARG A 5 -10.84 -5.39 -4.59
CA ARG A 5 -10.15 -5.58 -5.87
C ARG A 5 -9.30 -6.82 -5.86
N THR A 6 -9.34 -7.54 -6.98
CA THR A 6 -8.50 -8.71 -7.25
C THR A 6 -7.73 -8.45 -8.54
N LEU A 7 -6.41 -8.53 -8.47
CA LEU A 7 -5.52 -8.37 -9.64
C LEU A 7 -4.72 -9.64 -9.84
N ARG A 8 -4.99 -10.34 -10.94
CA ARG A 8 -4.24 -11.54 -11.31
C ARG A 8 -2.95 -11.15 -12.02
N CYS A 9 -1.82 -11.67 -11.53
CA CYS A 9 -0.51 -11.33 -12.04
C CYS A 9 -0.13 -12.21 -13.23
N VAL A 10 0.61 -11.63 -14.18
CA VAL A 10 1.17 -12.36 -15.32
C VAL A 10 2.47 -13.08 -14.93
N ARG A 11 3.21 -12.50 -13.97
CA ARG A 11 4.49 -13.02 -13.47
C ARG A 11 4.31 -13.96 -12.29
N SER A 12 5.38 -14.71 -11.96
CA SER A 12 5.40 -15.57 -10.79
C SER A 12 5.33 -14.77 -9.48
N PHE A 13 4.89 -15.43 -8.41
CA PHE A 13 4.86 -14.83 -7.06
C PHE A 13 6.21 -14.18 -6.70
N GLU A 14 7.32 -14.89 -6.93
CA GLU A 14 8.66 -14.42 -6.58
C GLU A 14 9.05 -13.15 -7.35
N LEU A 15 8.74 -13.10 -8.64
CA LEU A 15 9.03 -11.93 -9.48
C LEU A 15 8.15 -10.74 -9.09
N VAL A 16 6.87 -10.97 -8.83
CA VAL A 16 5.95 -9.91 -8.40
C VAL A 16 6.40 -9.33 -7.07
N HIS A 17 6.72 -10.19 -6.09
CA HIS A 17 7.22 -9.74 -4.79
C HIS A 17 8.50 -8.92 -4.94
N ALA A 18 9.48 -9.42 -5.67
CA ALA A 18 10.76 -8.71 -5.89
C ALA A 18 10.54 -7.36 -6.59
N SER A 19 9.67 -7.32 -7.60
CA SER A 19 9.36 -6.08 -8.33
C SER A 19 8.68 -5.05 -7.44
N LEU A 20 7.75 -5.48 -6.58
CA LEU A 20 7.06 -4.58 -5.66
C LEU A 20 8.02 -4.00 -4.62
N ILE A 21 8.86 -4.83 -4.02
CA ILE A 21 9.87 -4.39 -3.04
C ILE A 21 10.87 -3.41 -3.66
N ALA A 22 11.24 -3.61 -4.93
CA ALA A 22 12.13 -2.70 -5.64
C ALA A 22 11.47 -1.34 -5.95
N ALA A 23 10.16 -1.35 -6.23
CA ALA A 23 9.41 -0.14 -6.59
C ALA A 23 8.95 0.68 -5.39
N VAL A 24 8.70 0.03 -4.25
CA VAL A 24 8.19 0.66 -3.03
C VAL A 24 9.22 0.49 -1.92
N PRO A 25 10.10 1.49 -1.74
CA PRO A 25 11.19 1.37 -0.76
C PRO A 25 10.69 1.39 0.68
N ALA A 26 11.45 0.76 1.56
CA ALA A 26 11.14 0.74 2.98
C ALA A 26 11.22 2.14 3.59
N LEU A 27 10.23 2.50 4.39
CA LEU A 27 10.24 3.74 5.16
C LEU A 27 11.10 3.55 6.40
N LYS A 28 12.27 4.18 6.41
CA LYS A 28 13.18 4.14 7.55
C LYS A 28 12.73 5.13 8.64
N PRO A 29 12.93 4.81 9.93
CA PRO A 29 12.52 5.70 11.03
C PRO A 29 13.05 7.12 10.91
N GLU A 30 14.31 7.29 10.49
CA GLU A 30 14.94 8.61 10.32
C GLU A 30 14.21 9.46 9.29
N LEU A 31 13.81 8.84 8.17
CA LEU A 31 13.06 9.52 7.13
C LEU A 31 11.64 9.87 7.60
N ALA A 32 11.00 8.96 8.32
CA ALA A 32 9.67 9.21 8.89
C ALA A 32 9.69 10.41 9.85
N GLU A 33 10.70 10.51 10.70
CA GLU A 33 10.88 11.66 11.60
C GLU A 33 11.08 12.97 10.82
N MET A 34 11.92 12.94 9.79
CA MET A 34 12.18 14.11 8.95
C MET A 34 10.91 14.60 8.25
N LEU A 35 10.07 13.67 7.74
CA LEU A 35 8.83 14.00 7.03
C LEU A 35 7.75 14.55 7.98
N THR A 36 7.71 14.09 9.22
CA THR A 36 6.67 14.48 10.19
C THR A 36 7.07 15.63 11.10
N GLY A 37 8.38 15.90 11.25
CA GLY A 37 8.91 16.95 12.13
C GLY A 37 9.55 18.14 11.40
N GLY A 38 9.60 18.12 10.05
CA GLY A 38 10.25 19.15 9.24
C GLY A 38 9.41 20.41 9.05
N GLU A 39 10.07 21.48 8.64
CA GLU A 39 9.38 22.72 8.24
C GLU A 39 8.65 22.51 6.92
N ASP A 40 7.59 23.31 6.66
CA ASP A 40 6.75 23.21 5.45
C ASP A 40 7.53 23.24 4.14
N SER A 41 8.61 24.04 4.08
CA SER A 41 9.47 24.11 2.89
C SER A 41 10.21 22.81 2.59
N ASP A 42 10.69 22.11 3.64
CA ASP A 42 11.39 20.83 3.52
C ASP A 42 10.41 19.71 3.13
N VAL A 43 9.21 19.76 3.68
CA VAL A 43 8.13 18.82 3.35
C VAL A 43 7.73 18.96 1.87
N GLU A 44 7.61 20.19 1.37
CA GLU A 44 7.25 20.45 -0.02
C GLU A 44 8.34 19.98 -0.99
N ALA A 45 9.60 20.20 -0.66
CA ALA A 45 10.73 19.68 -1.44
C ALA A 45 10.75 18.15 -1.45
N ALA A 46 10.48 17.52 -0.31
CA ALA A 46 10.42 16.07 -0.18
C ALA A 46 9.31 15.45 -1.05
N ARG A 47 8.14 16.09 -1.13
CA ARG A 47 7.04 15.63 -1.98
C ARG A 47 7.40 15.55 -3.46
N ARG A 48 8.31 16.40 -3.92
CA ARG A 48 8.73 16.47 -5.33
C ARG A 48 9.78 15.45 -5.70
N THR A 49 10.64 15.06 -4.76
CA THR A 49 11.85 14.27 -5.02
C THR A 49 11.78 12.84 -4.49
N LEU A 50 10.91 12.56 -3.53
CA LEU A 50 10.79 11.25 -2.90
C LEU A 50 9.70 10.40 -3.57
N PRO A 51 9.78 9.07 -3.44
CA PRO A 51 8.71 8.18 -3.89
C PRO A 51 7.35 8.56 -3.29
N LYS A 52 6.29 8.34 -4.04
CA LYS A 52 4.92 8.61 -3.57
C LYS A 52 4.43 7.59 -2.55
N LEU A 53 4.92 6.35 -2.64
CA LEU A 53 4.53 5.26 -1.75
C LEU A 53 5.76 4.64 -1.11
N TRP A 54 5.62 4.27 0.16
CA TRP A 54 6.64 3.66 0.99
C TRP A 54 6.13 2.37 1.59
N LEU A 55 7.03 1.41 1.82
CA LEU A 55 6.72 0.17 2.52
C LEU A 55 6.96 0.35 4.02
N PHE A 56 5.91 0.17 4.81
CA PHE A 56 5.97 0.27 6.26
C PHE A 56 6.30 -1.07 6.90
N LEU A 57 5.66 -2.14 6.42
CA LEU A 57 5.76 -3.45 7.03
C LEU A 57 5.36 -4.54 6.03
N THR A 58 5.96 -5.72 6.19
CA THR A 58 5.51 -6.95 5.55
C THR A 58 5.20 -8.01 6.60
N ARG A 59 4.20 -8.86 6.31
CA ARG A 59 3.89 -10.04 7.13
C ARG A 59 3.81 -11.26 6.23
N ASP A 60 4.56 -12.29 6.57
CA ASP A 60 4.56 -13.55 5.83
C ASP A 60 3.50 -14.50 6.41
N HIS A 61 2.30 -14.45 5.82
CA HIS A 61 1.20 -15.35 6.22
C HIS A 61 1.43 -16.78 5.73
N GLY A 62 2.17 -16.96 4.64
CA GLY A 62 2.51 -18.29 4.12
C GLY A 62 3.31 -19.11 5.11
N SER A 63 4.27 -18.51 5.81
CA SER A 63 5.06 -19.18 6.84
C SER A 63 4.22 -19.61 8.03
N LEU A 64 3.16 -18.86 8.36
CA LEU A 64 2.24 -19.22 9.44
C LEU A 64 1.42 -20.47 9.09
N THR A 65 0.94 -20.57 7.86
CA THR A 65 0.19 -21.74 7.39
C THR A 65 1.08 -22.97 7.21
N ALA A 66 2.37 -22.79 6.96
CA ALA A 66 3.34 -23.87 6.84
C ALA A 66 3.44 -24.72 8.12
N ALA A 67 3.18 -24.13 9.28
CA ALA A 67 3.17 -24.85 10.56
C ALA A 67 2.08 -25.96 10.60
N ASP A 68 1.01 -25.80 9.83
CA ASP A 68 -0.07 -26.79 9.70
C ASP A 68 0.14 -27.76 8.53
N GLY A 69 1.35 -27.73 7.92
CA GLY A 69 1.69 -28.60 6.78
C GLY A 69 1.22 -28.07 5.44
N LEU A 70 0.66 -26.89 5.38
CA LEU A 70 0.24 -26.23 4.14
C LEU A 70 1.41 -25.50 3.50
N LYS A 71 1.65 -25.76 2.22
CA LYS A 71 2.68 -25.04 1.42
C LYS A 71 2.02 -23.90 0.69
N SER A 72 1.86 -22.77 1.36
CA SER A 72 1.28 -21.55 0.78
C SER A 72 2.29 -20.43 0.73
N LYS A 73 2.13 -19.58 -0.27
CA LYS A 73 2.89 -18.34 -0.40
C LYS A 73 1.89 -17.20 -0.25
N ALA A 74 2.08 -16.38 0.75
CA ALA A 74 1.23 -15.20 0.98
C ALA A 74 2.00 -14.17 1.81
N VAL A 75 2.08 -12.95 1.30
CA VAL A 75 2.74 -11.82 1.97
C VAL A 75 1.79 -10.63 1.98
N GLN A 76 1.59 -10.07 3.16
CA GLN A 76 0.84 -8.82 3.35
C GLN A 76 1.82 -7.65 3.37
N TYR A 77 1.44 -6.57 2.69
CA TYR A 77 2.21 -5.33 2.67
C TYR A 77 1.39 -4.21 3.28
N GLU A 78 2.04 -3.39 4.08
CA GLU A 78 1.51 -2.09 4.51
C GLU A 78 2.25 -1.01 3.73
N ILE A 79 1.52 -0.31 2.85
CA ILE A 79 2.06 0.66 1.90
C ILE A 79 1.34 1.98 2.07
N GLY A 80 2.09 3.07 2.09
CA GLY A 80 1.50 4.39 2.20
C GLY A 80 2.54 5.50 2.19
N ASN A 81 2.12 6.68 2.62
CA ASN A 81 2.98 7.85 2.72
C ASN A 81 2.50 8.70 3.90
N PRO A 82 3.36 8.98 4.90
CA PRO A 82 2.97 9.78 6.07
C PRO A 82 2.43 11.17 5.71
N LEU A 83 2.97 11.79 4.66
CA LEU A 83 2.52 13.10 4.20
C LEU A 83 1.12 13.04 3.60
N THR A 84 0.83 11.98 2.85
CA THR A 84 -0.50 11.75 2.28
C THR A 84 -1.52 11.45 3.38
N ALA A 85 -1.15 10.63 4.36
CA ALA A 85 -1.99 10.32 5.51
C ALA A 85 -2.37 11.60 6.28
N GLU A 86 -1.43 12.51 6.48
CA GLU A 86 -1.67 13.76 7.19
C GLU A 86 -2.66 14.66 6.44
N ARG A 87 -2.66 14.66 5.12
CA ARG A 87 -3.62 15.41 4.30
C ARG A 87 -5.07 14.96 4.52
N MET A 88 -5.27 13.74 5.00
CA MET A 88 -6.59 13.20 5.34
C MET A 88 -6.90 13.37 6.84
N THR A 89 -5.95 13.00 7.69
CA THR A 89 -6.16 13.02 9.15
C THR A 89 -6.33 14.44 9.69
N ARG A 90 -5.78 15.46 9.03
CA ARG A 90 -6.02 16.86 9.42
C ARG A 90 -7.50 17.25 9.36
N TYR A 91 -8.27 16.60 8.50
CA TYR A 91 -9.71 16.88 8.36
C TYR A 91 -10.56 15.87 9.12
N HIS A 92 -10.11 14.63 9.23
CA HIS A 92 -10.82 13.58 9.94
C HIS A 92 -9.82 12.57 10.51
N LEU A 93 -9.60 12.60 11.81
CA LEU A 93 -8.61 11.73 12.47
C LEU A 93 -8.89 10.24 12.27
N GLY A 94 -10.17 9.87 12.16
CA GLY A 94 -10.57 8.48 11.88
C GLY A 94 -10.00 7.91 10.59
N ALA A 95 -9.63 8.76 9.62
CA ALA A 95 -9.00 8.30 8.39
C ALA A 95 -7.70 7.52 8.63
N GLY A 96 -7.03 7.78 9.76
CA GLY A 96 -5.85 7.01 10.17
C GLY A 96 -6.09 5.50 10.34
N LEU A 97 -7.36 5.09 10.45
CA LEU A 97 -7.71 3.66 10.50
C LEU A 97 -7.22 2.90 9.26
N TYR A 98 -7.21 3.54 8.10
CA TYR A 98 -6.84 2.92 6.82
C TYR A 98 -5.46 3.36 6.31
N ALA A 99 -4.65 3.99 7.13
CA ALA A 99 -3.30 4.41 6.79
C ALA A 99 -2.28 3.73 7.73
N PRO A 100 -1.34 2.90 7.21
CA PRO A 100 -1.10 2.61 5.79
C PRO A 100 -2.14 1.68 5.16
N LEU A 101 -2.14 1.64 3.82
CA LEU A 101 -2.97 0.72 3.04
C LEU A 101 -2.44 -0.70 3.18
N ARG A 102 -3.33 -1.69 3.14
CA ARG A 102 -2.97 -3.10 3.24
C ARG A 102 -3.27 -3.81 1.92
N ILE A 103 -2.28 -4.54 1.43
CA ILE A 103 -2.37 -5.33 0.21
C ILE A 103 -1.85 -6.72 0.51
N ILE A 104 -2.51 -7.76 0.01
CA ILE A 104 -1.98 -9.12 0.07
C ILE A 104 -1.58 -9.61 -1.32
N LEU A 105 -0.43 -10.28 -1.40
CA LEU A 105 0.01 -11.05 -2.55
C LEU A 105 0.05 -12.50 -2.15
N TYR A 106 -0.60 -13.36 -2.90
CA TYR A 106 -0.57 -14.81 -2.65
C TYR A 106 -0.53 -15.60 -3.95
N GLU A 107 -0.17 -16.87 -3.85
CA GLU A 107 -0.24 -17.82 -4.96
C GLU A 107 -1.49 -18.68 -4.78
N ASP A 108 -2.34 -18.73 -5.80
CA ASP A 108 -3.57 -19.50 -5.75
C ASP A 108 -3.31 -21.01 -6.00
N GLU A 109 -4.36 -21.81 -6.00
CA GLU A 109 -4.27 -23.26 -6.18
C GLU A 109 -3.73 -23.67 -7.56
N GLN A 110 -3.85 -22.80 -8.57
CA GLN A 110 -3.32 -23.01 -9.91
C GLN A 110 -1.88 -22.50 -10.08
N GLY A 111 -1.27 -22.00 -9.02
CA GLY A 111 0.07 -21.44 -9.05
C GLY A 111 0.14 -20.01 -9.58
N GLN A 112 -0.98 -19.33 -9.73
CA GLN A 112 -1.01 -17.94 -10.18
C GLN A 112 -0.86 -16.97 -9.02
N ALA A 113 -0.02 -15.97 -9.17
CA ALA A 113 0.11 -14.88 -8.21
C ALA A 113 -1.08 -13.94 -8.33
N VAL A 114 -1.63 -13.52 -7.19
CA VAL A 114 -2.82 -12.68 -7.11
C VAL A 114 -2.61 -11.60 -6.05
N PHE A 115 -2.89 -10.35 -6.41
CA PHE A 115 -3.05 -9.27 -5.43
C PHE A 115 -4.52 -9.12 -5.06
N GLU A 116 -4.79 -8.90 -3.78
CA GLU A 116 -6.09 -8.44 -3.32
C GLU A 116 -5.93 -7.26 -2.38
N TYR A 117 -6.83 -6.30 -2.50
CA TYR A 117 -6.86 -5.08 -1.68
C TYR A 117 -8.22 -4.41 -1.79
N ASP A 118 -8.51 -3.54 -0.85
CA ASP A 118 -9.70 -2.70 -0.94
C ASP A 118 -9.33 -1.36 -1.59
N LEU A 119 -10.17 -0.89 -2.50
CA LEU A 119 -9.95 0.36 -3.24
C LEU A 119 -9.86 1.53 -2.26
N PRO A 120 -8.73 2.26 -2.21
CA PRO A 120 -8.53 3.35 -1.26
C PRO A 120 -9.68 4.36 -1.18
N SER A 121 -10.16 4.87 -2.32
CA SER A 121 -11.27 5.83 -2.34
C SER A 121 -12.54 5.27 -1.68
N SER A 122 -12.80 3.98 -1.80
CA SER A 122 -13.96 3.34 -1.17
C SER A 122 -13.83 3.26 0.34
N LEU A 123 -12.61 3.16 0.86
CA LEU A 123 -12.33 3.20 2.30
C LEU A 123 -12.51 4.62 2.84
N PHE A 124 -11.87 5.59 2.19
CA PHE A 124 -11.82 6.98 2.69
C PHE A 124 -13.11 7.75 2.44
N SER A 125 -13.93 7.39 1.46
CA SER A 125 -15.25 8.01 1.25
C SER A 125 -16.23 7.74 2.39
N GLN A 126 -15.98 6.73 3.21
CA GLN A 126 -16.83 6.38 4.35
C GLN A 126 -16.91 7.50 5.41
N PHE A 127 -15.95 8.42 5.43
CA PHE A 127 -15.92 9.52 6.39
C PHE A 127 -16.79 10.72 6.01
N GLY A 128 -17.33 10.73 4.78
CA GLY A 128 -18.23 11.79 4.34
C GLY A 128 -17.59 13.16 4.17
N ASP A 129 -16.26 13.23 4.01
CA ASP A 129 -15.53 14.47 3.77
C ASP A 129 -14.91 14.44 2.37
N ALA A 130 -15.33 15.35 1.50
CA ALA A 130 -14.88 15.39 0.12
C ALA A 130 -13.36 15.57 -0.03
N ARG A 131 -12.71 16.24 0.92
CA ARG A 131 -11.26 16.47 0.91
C ARG A 131 -10.50 15.16 1.19
N VAL A 132 -11.02 14.34 2.09
CA VAL A 132 -10.48 13.01 2.40
C VAL A 132 -10.70 12.07 1.21
N THR A 133 -11.90 12.07 0.64
CA THR A 133 -12.24 11.25 -0.52
C THR A 133 -11.35 11.57 -1.73
N ALA A 134 -11.05 12.85 -1.97
CA ALA A 134 -10.19 13.27 -3.07
C ALA A 134 -8.78 12.67 -2.95
N VAL A 135 -8.21 12.63 -1.74
CA VAL A 135 -6.92 11.98 -1.50
C VAL A 135 -7.04 10.47 -1.74
N GLY A 136 -8.16 9.87 -1.38
CA GLY A 136 -8.44 8.45 -1.68
C GLY A 136 -8.36 8.14 -3.18
N PHE A 137 -8.87 9.00 -4.03
CA PHE A 137 -8.77 8.84 -5.49
C PHE A 137 -7.32 8.95 -5.99
N GLU A 138 -6.52 9.84 -5.44
CA GLU A 138 -5.08 9.91 -5.77
C GLU A 138 -4.38 8.59 -5.40
N LEU A 139 -4.70 8.04 -4.23
CA LEU A 139 -4.14 6.77 -3.76
C LEU A 139 -4.58 5.59 -4.64
N ASP A 140 -5.81 5.61 -5.18
CA ASP A 140 -6.26 4.59 -6.14
C ASP A 140 -5.29 4.51 -7.32
N GLU A 141 -4.97 5.65 -7.92
CA GLU A 141 -4.09 5.73 -9.10
C GLU A 141 -2.64 5.33 -8.76
N GLU A 142 -2.12 5.84 -7.66
CA GLU A 142 -0.75 5.54 -7.23
C GLU A 142 -0.56 4.06 -6.91
N LEU A 143 -1.50 3.47 -6.18
CA LEU A 143 -1.44 2.06 -5.81
C LEU A 143 -1.62 1.15 -7.03
N GLU A 144 -2.61 1.42 -7.86
CA GLU A 144 -2.86 0.63 -9.06
C GLU A 144 -1.66 0.63 -10.00
N THR A 145 -1.04 1.80 -10.21
CA THR A 145 0.16 1.92 -11.05
C THR A 145 1.28 1.00 -10.57
N VAL A 146 1.55 1.01 -9.28
CA VAL A 146 2.62 0.20 -8.67
C VAL A 146 2.30 -1.29 -8.75
N LEU A 147 1.06 -1.68 -8.45
CA LEU A 147 0.65 -3.08 -8.46
C LEU A 147 0.61 -3.66 -9.89
N LEU A 148 0.10 -2.92 -10.87
CA LEU A 148 0.09 -3.34 -12.27
C LEU A 148 1.51 -3.53 -12.80
N ALA A 149 2.41 -2.60 -12.50
CA ALA A 149 3.81 -2.72 -12.91
C ALA A 149 4.47 -3.97 -12.30
N ALA A 150 4.26 -4.22 -11.02
CA ALA A 150 4.79 -5.41 -10.34
C ALA A 150 4.19 -6.71 -10.90
N ALA A 151 2.90 -6.71 -11.20
CA ALA A 151 2.18 -7.86 -11.75
C ALA A 151 2.60 -8.20 -13.19
N GLY A 152 3.20 -7.28 -13.90
CA GLY A 152 3.56 -7.45 -15.31
C GLY A 152 2.37 -7.23 -16.24
N ALA A 153 1.35 -6.56 -15.76
CA ALA A 153 0.11 -6.32 -16.50
C ALA A 153 0.07 -4.91 -17.13
#